data_08dc9f9e7d90dba4334a63e47d2621ba
#
_entry.id   08dc9f9e7d90dba4334a63e47d2621ba
#
_cell.length_a   1.000
_cell.length_b   1.000
_cell.length_c   1.000
_cell.angle_alpha   90.00
_cell.angle_beta   90.00
_cell.angle_gamma   90.00
#
_symmetry.space_group_name_H-M   'P 1'
#
loop_
_entity.id
_entity.type
_entity.pdbx_description
1 polymer ?
#
loop_
_entity_poly.entity_id
_entity_poly.type
_entity_poly.pdbx_seq_one_letter_code
_entity_poly.pdbx_strand_id
1 'polypeptide(L)'
;MNRIFKIAIALVGMCALAWVVYVLAFASNDKVIVGKGKIDKVDTMVELCSIDFYNEVPIIDTVQNWVCFAKQKQRGSISFDIENLDIDANGDSVLIILPPEIIEIMEATDDKAWETVDSKDLKWLQRLSTSRAPVEVWSIVKKNALIKSKKNLYQAGIVERARVEGAENLQILMEKVYNKPVKVTDPTPKGAHYDEFK
;
A
#
# COMPACT_ATOMS: atom_id res chain seq x y z
N MET A 1 -62.67 -31.47 13.68
CA MET A 1 -61.55 -30.59 13.66
C MET A 1 -61.91 -29.28 12.98
N ASN A 2 -62.01 -28.19 13.74
CA ASN A 2 -62.58 -26.91 13.30
C ASN A 2 -61.84 -26.31 12.10
N ARG A 3 -62.54 -25.70 11.13
CA ARG A 3 -61.93 -25.04 9.96
C ARG A 3 -60.86 -24.02 10.38
N ILE A 4 -61.07 -23.33 11.50
CA ILE A 4 -60.13 -22.36 12.09
C ILE A 4 -58.81 -23.02 12.47
N PHE A 5 -58.82 -24.23 13.04
CA PHE A 5 -57.61 -24.95 13.43
C PHE A 5 -56.77 -25.39 12.23
N LYS A 6 -57.40 -25.78 11.12
CA LYS A 6 -56.70 -26.10 9.86
C LYS A 6 -56.01 -24.88 9.24
N ILE A 7 -56.69 -23.71 9.30
CA ILE A 7 -56.13 -22.44 8.80
C ILE A 7 -54.94 -22.01 9.66
N ALA A 8 -55.01 -22.15 10.98
CA ALA A 8 -53.94 -21.82 11.89
C ALA A 8 -52.69 -22.67 11.61
N ILE A 9 -52.83 -23.98 11.42
CA ILE A 9 -51.73 -24.89 11.08
C ILE A 9 -51.09 -24.52 9.72
N ALA A 10 -51.92 -24.19 8.72
CA ALA A 10 -51.41 -23.77 7.41
C ALA A 10 -50.61 -22.47 7.49
N LEU A 11 -51.05 -21.49 8.29
CA LEU A 11 -50.32 -20.22 8.52
C LEU A 11 -48.97 -20.44 9.21
N VAL A 12 -48.94 -21.26 10.25
CA VAL A 12 -47.68 -21.60 10.96
C VAL A 12 -46.70 -22.31 10.01
N GLY A 13 -47.19 -23.25 9.19
CA GLY A 13 -46.39 -23.94 8.20
C GLY A 13 -45.79 -23.01 7.15
N MET A 14 -46.57 -22.01 6.70
CA MET A 14 -46.12 -21.02 5.73
C MET A 14 -45.06 -20.07 6.32
N CYS A 15 -45.22 -19.66 7.58
CA CYS A 15 -44.21 -18.86 8.29
C CYS A 15 -42.91 -19.64 8.51
N ALA A 16 -43.00 -20.93 8.83
CA ALA A 16 -41.83 -21.78 9.01
C ALA A 16 -41.06 -21.97 7.67
N LEU A 17 -41.81 -22.18 6.57
CA LEU A 17 -41.21 -22.26 5.22
C LEU A 17 -40.54 -20.94 4.80
N ALA A 18 -41.20 -19.81 5.04
CA ALA A 18 -40.64 -18.49 4.76
C ALA A 18 -39.34 -18.23 5.57
N TRP A 19 -39.30 -18.66 6.83
CA TRP A 19 -38.10 -18.59 7.65
C TRP A 19 -36.97 -19.44 7.08
N VAL A 20 -37.23 -20.70 6.72
CA VAL A 20 -36.20 -21.59 6.14
C VAL A 20 -35.66 -21.01 4.84
N VAL A 21 -36.52 -20.50 3.96
CA VAL A 21 -36.10 -19.84 2.71
C VAL A 21 -35.25 -18.60 3.02
N TYR A 22 -35.68 -17.79 4.00
CA TYR A 22 -34.92 -16.62 4.43
C TYR A 22 -33.51 -17.01 4.95
N VAL A 23 -33.43 -18.01 5.83
CA VAL A 23 -32.13 -18.48 6.34
C VAL A 23 -31.24 -19.05 5.24
N LEU A 24 -31.82 -19.82 4.29
CA LEU A 24 -31.06 -20.37 3.16
C LEU A 24 -30.62 -19.30 2.14
N ALA A 25 -31.43 -18.27 1.94
CA ALA A 25 -31.13 -17.19 1.00
C ALA A 25 -30.18 -16.15 1.56
N PHE A 26 -30.19 -15.93 2.90
CA PHE A 26 -29.37 -14.92 3.58
C PHE A 26 -28.29 -15.50 4.47
N ALA A 27 -28.21 -16.83 4.66
CA ALA A 27 -26.98 -17.49 5.10
C ALA A 27 -26.01 -17.50 3.92
N SER A 28 -25.63 -16.30 3.46
CA SER A 28 -24.52 -16.16 2.55
C SER A 28 -23.29 -16.68 3.28
N ASN A 29 -22.88 -17.88 2.92
CA ASN A 29 -21.50 -18.29 3.14
C ASN A 29 -20.65 -17.28 2.37
N ASP A 30 -20.08 -16.31 3.05
CA ASP A 30 -18.98 -15.50 2.57
C ASP A 30 -17.76 -16.44 2.36
N LYS A 31 -17.89 -17.34 1.39
CA LYS A 31 -16.75 -18.07 0.88
C LYS A 31 -15.95 -17.09 0.07
N VAL A 32 -14.94 -16.50 0.71
CA VAL A 32 -13.88 -15.81 -0.02
C VAL A 32 -13.29 -16.82 -1.00
N ILE A 33 -13.68 -16.73 -2.27
CA ILE A 33 -13.08 -17.52 -3.33
C ILE A 33 -11.74 -16.85 -3.65
N VAL A 34 -10.68 -17.30 -3.00
CA VAL A 34 -9.32 -16.93 -3.38
C VAL A 34 -9.04 -17.63 -4.70
N GLY A 35 -9.09 -16.88 -5.79
CA GLY A 35 -8.66 -17.37 -7.10
C GLY A 35 -7.18 -17.76 -7.03
N LYS A 36 -6.79 -18.85 -7.69
CA LYS A 36 -5.37 -19.17 -7.87
C LYS A 36 -4.77 -18.09 -8.77
N GLY A 37 -4.01 -17.17 -8.19
CA GLY A 37 -3.22 -16.20 -8.96
C GLY A 37 -2.21 -16.95 -9.84
N LYS A 38 -2.00 -16.45 -11.05
CA LYS A 38 -0.95 -16.92 -11.92
C LYS A 38 0.27 -16.04 -11.69
N ILE A 39 1.42 -16.66 -11.44
CA ILE A 39 2.70 -15.92 -11.39
C ILE A 39 3.17 -15.82 -12.84
N ASP A 40 3.08 -14.61 -13.39
CA ASP A 40 3.43 -14.37 -14.79
C ASP A 40 4.93 -14.07 -14.98
N LYS A 41 5.59 -13.53 -13.96
CA LYS A 41 7.00 -13.16 -14.00
C LYS A 41 7.65 -13.27 -12.62
N VAL A 42 8.86 -13.80 -12.58
CA VAL A 42 9.75 -13.77 -11.41
C VAL A 42 11.05 -13.15 -11.87
N ASP A 43 11.35 -11.97 -11.38
CA ASP A 43 12.64 -11.31 -11.57
C ASP A 43 13.46 -11.46 -10.29
N THR A 44 14.74 -11.79 -10.46
CA THR A 44 15.71 -11.77 -9.36
C THR A 44 16.40 -10.43 -9.39
N MET A 45 16.41 -9.70 -8.28
CA MET A 45 17.05 -8.40 -8.12
C MET A 45 17.96 -8.45 -6.90
N VAL A 46 19.14 -7.84 -7.02
CA VAL A 46 20.08 -7.70 -5.91
C VAL A 46 20.00 -6.26 -5.42
N GLU A 47 19.44 -6.08 -4.24
CA GLU A 47 19.24 -4.77 -3.64
C GLU A 47 20.00 -4.59 -2.34
N LEU A 48 20.53 -3.39 -2.13
CA LEU A 48 21.03 -2.93 -0.84
C LEU A 48 19.91 -2.13 -0.16
N CYS A 49 19.26 -2.73 0.84
CA CYS A 49 18.29 -2.02 1.68
C CYS A 49 19.03 -1.11 2.66
N SER A 50 18.66 0.17 2.72
CA SER A 50 19.25 1.12 3.65
C SER A 50 18.31 1.51 4.77
N ILE A 51 17.02 1.69 4.50
CA ILE A 51 16.03 2.07 5.50
C ILE A 51 14.74 1.29 5.28
N ASP A 52 14.24 0.68 6.36
CA ASP A 52 12.86 0.23 6.48
C ASP A 52 12.05 1.26 7.27
N PHE A 53 10.81 1.51 6.85
CA PHE A 53 9.93 2.42 7.56
C PHE A 53 8.54 1.82 7.78
N TYR A 54 7.92 2.26 8.87
CA TYR A 54 6.54 1.99 9.20
C TYR A 54 5.84 3.32 9.49
N ASN A 55 4.71 3.55 8.86
CA ASN A 55 3.99 4.81 8.97
C ASN A 55 2.47 4.58 9.07
N GLU A 56 1.82 5.44 9.83
CA GLU A 56 0.38 5.51 9.93
C GLU A 56 -0.08 6.85 9.34
N VAL A 57 -0.75 6.79 8.20
CA VAL A 57 -1.11 7.98 7.41
C VAL A 57 -2.59 8.28 7.55
N PRO A 58 -2.97 9.41 8.15
CA PRO A 58 -4.32 9.91 8.07
C PRO A 58 -4.58 10.42 6.65
N ILE A 59 -5.68 9.99 6.06
CA ILE A 59 -6.06 10.35 4.70
C ILE A 59 -7.33 11.17 4.75
N ILE A 60 -7.23 12.38 4.24
CA ILE A 60 -8.36 13.23 3.91
C ILE A 60 -8.22 13.55 2.44
N ASP A 61 -9.13 13.06 1.63
CA ASP A 61 -9.09 13.25 0.18
C ASP A 61 -10.49 13.54 -0.37
N THR A 62 -10.52 14.33 -1.44
CA THR A 62 -11.75 14.67 -2.15
C THR A 62 -11.65 14.14 -3.56
N VAL A 63 -12.42 13.11 -3.85
CA VAL A 63 -12.45 12.46 -5.15
C VAL A 63 -13.85 12.59 -5.73
N GLN A 64 -13.95 13.18 -6.92
CA GLN A 64 -15.23 13.52 -7.56
C GLN A 64 -16.10 14.40 -6.62
N ASN A 65 -17.19 13.85 -6.09
CA ASN A 65 -18.09 14.52 -5.15
C ASN A 65 -18.02 13.94 -3.74
N TRP A 66 -17.02 13.09 -3.44
CA TRP A 66 -16.87 12.43 -2.17
C TRP A 66 -15.70 13.01 -1.39
N VAL A 67 -15.94 13.36 -0.14
CA VAL A 67 -14.88 13.61 0.85
C VAL A 67 -14.70 12.32 1.64
N CYS A 68 -13.51 11.75 1.56
CA CYS A 68 -13.16 10.47 2.16
C CYS A 68 -12.22 10.70 3.34
N PHE A 69 -12.53 10.06 4.45
CA PHE A 69 -11.71 10.05 5.66
C PHE A 69 -11.28 8.62 5.92
N ALA A 70 -9.98 8.38 5.93
CA ALA A 70 -9.43 7.06 6.17
C ALA A 70 -8.11 7.17 6.94
N LYS A 71 -7.64 6.04 7.41
CA LYS A 71 -6.36 5.85 8.07
C LYS A 71 -5.72 4.62 7.46
N GLN A 72 -4.47 4.73 7.06
CA GLN A 72 -3.73 3.65 6.45
C GLN A 72 -2.42 3.43 7.17
N LYS A 73 -2.16 2.19 7.54
CA LYS A 73 -0.85 1.75 7.99
C LYS A 73 -0.04 1.29 6.79
N GLN A 74 1.13 1.83 6.66
CA GLN A 74 2.05 1.56 5.55
C GLN A 74 3.37 1.07 6.11
N ARG A 75 3.98 0.16 5.40
CA ARG A 75 5.38 -0.21 5.57
C ARG A 75 6.07 -0.10 4.23
N GLY A 76 7.35 0.11 4.25
CA GLY A 76 8.12 0.14 3.01
C GLY A 76 9.60 0.16 3.30
N SER A 77 10.36 0.16 2.21
CA SER A 77 11.80 0.21 2.23
C SER A 77 12.31 1.21 1.20
N ILE A 78 13.51 1.71 1.46
CA ILE A 78 14.31 2.44 0.50
C ILE A 78 15.56 1.63 0.26
N SER A 79 15.75 1.21 -0.98
CA SER A 79 16.85 0.34 -1.41
C SER A 79 17.55 0.90 -2.64
N PHE A 80 18.68 0.28 -3.00
CA PHE A 80 19.48 0.61 -4.17
C PHE A 80 19.80 -0.66 -4.94
N ASP A 81 19.62 -0.61 -6.27
CA ASP A 81 20.04 -1.69 -7.16
C ASP A 81 21.56 -1.73 -7.22
N ILE A 82 22.14 -2.82 -6.73
CA ILE A 82 23.58 -3.04 -6.76
C ILE A 82 24.06 -4.00 -7.85
N GLU A 83 23.15 -4.50 -8.68
CA GLU A 83 23.51 -5.39 -9.77
C GLU A 83 24.18 -4.64 -10.91
N ASN A 84 23.74 -3.42 -11.20
CA ASN A 84 24.19 -2.60 -12.33
C ASN A 84 24.91 -1.32 -11.86
N LEU A 85 25.86 -1.47 -10.92
CA LEU A 85 26.63 -0.33 -10.43
C LEU A 85 27.58 0.23 -11.46
N ASP A 86 27.70 1.56 -11.54
CA ASP A 86 28.74 2.25 -12.27
C ASP A 86 30.02 2.27 -11.42
N ILE A 87 30.99 1.43 -11.80
CA ILE A 87 32.22 1.17 -11.04
C ILE A 87 33.44 1.49 -11.89
N ASP A 88 34.27 2.41 -11.43
CA ASP A 88 35.60 2.62 -11.96
C ASP A 88 36.64 2.06 -10.99
N ALA A 89 37.25 0.94 -11.36
CA ALA A 89 38.27 0.24 -10.57
C ALA A 89 39.71 0.45 -11.07
N ASN A 90 39.92 1.43 -11.96
CA ASN A 90 41.22 1.74 -12.57
C ASN A 90 42.10 2.56 -11.61
N GLY A 91 42.97 1.92 -10.85
CA GLY A 91 43.90 2.60 -9.95
C GLY A 91 44.01 1.99 -8.55
N ASP A 92 44.51 2.79 -7.60
CA ASP A 92 44.73 2.38 -6.22
C ASP A 92 43.44 2.43 -5.38
N SER A 93 42.37 3.04 -5.91
CA SER A 93 41.06 3.13 -5.29
C SER A 93 39.96 2.79 -6.29
N VAL A 94 38.78 2.41 -5.78
CA VAL A 94 37.59 2.14 -6.57
C VAL A 94 36.61 3.30 -6.38
N LEU A 95 36.10 3.84 -7.49
CA LEU A 95 35.05 4.85 -7.48
C LEU A 95 33.75 4.18 -7.87
N ILE A 96 32.67 4.47 -7.11
CA ILE A 96 31.33 3.96 -7.36
C ILE A 96 30.35 5.11 -7.32
N ILE A 97 29.44 5.15 -8.26
CA ILE A 97 28.32 6.09 -8.26
C ILE A 97 27.12 5.42 -7.63
N LEU A 98 26.53 6.05 -6.58
CA LEU A 98 25.32 5.57 -5.94
C LEU A 98 24.15 5.64 -6.93
N PRO A 99 23.45 4.52 -7.19
CA PRO A 99 22.34 4.51 -8.13
C PRO A 99 21.11 5.28 -7.59
N PRO A 100 20.08 5.50 -8.43
CA PRO A 100 18.80 6.01 -7.96
C PRO A 100 18.20 5.10 -6.89
N GLU A 101 17.51 5.72 -5.93
CA GLU A 101 16.77 4.99 -4.91
C GLU A 101 15.53 4.30 -5.47
N ILE A 102 15.24 3.12 -4.95
CA ILE A 102 14.00 2.37 -5.15
C ILE A 102 13.18 2.53 -3.87
N ILE A 103 11.97 3.08 -3.99
CA ILE A 103 11.07 3.28 -2.86
C ILE A 103 9.88 2.36 -3.03
N GLU A 104 9.80 1.36 -2.18
CA GLU A 104 8.65 0.48 -2.08
C GLU A 104 7.76 0.89 -0.91
N ILE A 105 6.47 1.05 -1.16
CA ILE A 105 5.47 1.35 -0.14
C ILE A 105 4.34 0.35 -0.30
N MET A 106 4.09 -0.41 0.76
CA MET A 106 3.05 -1.42 0.82
C MET A 106 2.08 -1.09 1.94
N GLU A 107 0.83 -1.49 1.77
CA GLU A 107 -0.13 -1.54 2.87
C GLU A 107 0.38 -2.56 3.90
N ALA A 108 0.37 -2.22 5.19
CA ALA A 108 0.77 -3.15 6.23
C ALA A 108 -0.15 -4.37 6.23
N THR A 109 0.37 -5.52 6.63
CA THR A 109 -0.38 -6.80 6.65
C THR A 109 -1.13 -7.02 7.95
N ASP A 110 -1.09 -6.05 8.87
CA ASP A 110 -1.74 -6.14 10.17
C ASP A 110 -3.27 -6.05 10.04
N ASP A 111 -3.97 -6.55 11.04
CA ASP A 111 -5.38 -6.27 11.21
C ASP A 111 -5.60 -4.76 11.26
N LYS A 112 -6.52 -4.24 10.45
CA LYS A 112 -6.80 -2.81 10.28
C LYS A 112 -5.69 -2.01 9.59
N ALA A 113 -5.00 -2.60 8.62
CA ALA A 113 -4.07 -1.85 7.76
C ALA A 113 -4.75 -0.68 7.03
N TRP A 114 -6.02 -0.85 6.72
CA TRP A 114 -6.89 0.19 6.18
C TRP A 114 -8.15 0.34 7.03
N GLU A 115 -8.36 1.52 7.57
CA GLU A 115 -9.56 1.87 8.33
C GLU A 115 -10.29 3.03 7.65
N THR A 116 -11.49 2.76 7.13
CA THR A 116 -12.39 3.80 6.64
C THR A 116 -13.11 4.42 7.82
N VAL A 117 -12.84 5.69 8.08
CA VAL A 117 -13.47 6.43 9.18
C VAL A 117 -14.85 6.94 8.75
N ASP A 118 -14.91 7.61 7.59
CA ASP A 118 -16.16 8.16 7.06
C ASP A 118 -16.02 8.51 5.57
N SER A 119 -17.16 8.64 4.87
CA SER A 119 -17.22 9.22 3.53
C SER A 119 -18.50 10.02 3.38
N LYS A 120 -18.39 11.24 2.84
CA LYS A 120 -19.51 12.16 2.64
C LYS A 120 -19.63 12.57 1.18
N ASP A 121 -20.85 12.46 0.63
CA ASP A 121 -21.16 13.03 -0.66
C ASP A 121 -21.40 14.53 -0.53
N LEU A 122 -20.76 15.32 -1.39
CA LEU A 122 -20.89 16.78 -1.42
C LEU A 122 -22.16 17.26 -2.16
N LYS A 123 -22.85 16.38 -2.91
CA LYS A 123 -24.12 16.74 -3.57
C LYS A 123 -25.20 16.89 -2.52
N TRP A 124 -25.86 18.04 -2.51
CA TRP A 124 -26.85 18.39 -1.50
C TRP A 124 -28.05 17.44 -1.41
N LEU A 125 -28.49 16.86 -2.54
CA LEU A 125 -29.58 15.89 -2.59
C LEU A 125 -29.22 14.51 -2.01
N GLN A 126 -27.93 14.16 -2.04
CA GLN A 126 -27.44 12.88 -1.52
C GLN A 126 -27.03 12.95 -0.04
N ARG A 127 -26.97 14.15 0.54
CA ARG A 127 -26.74 14.32 2.00
C ARG A 127 -27.80 13.66 2.88
N LEU A 128 -28.97 13.34 2.32
CA LEU A 128 -30.03 12.60 3.00
C LEU A 128 -29.89 11.08 2.84
N SER A 129 -28.96 10.62 2.01
CA SER A 129 -28.67 9.21 1.79
C SER A 129 -27.50 8.77 2.66
N THR A 130 -27.63 7.65 3.32
CA THR A 130 -26.54 6.97 4.06
C THR A 130 -25.60 6.20 3.12
N SER A 131 -25.49 6.63 1.85
CA SER A 131 -24.67 5.94 0.86
C SER A 131 -23.18 6.07 1.19
N ARG A 132 -22.48 4.94 1.12
CA ARG A 132 -21.00 4.89 1.23
C ARG A 132 -20.38 5.20 -0.12
N ALA A 133 -19.17 5.74 -0.11
CA ALA A 133 -18.43 5.98 -1.33
C ALA A 133 -18.21 4.66 -2.12
N PRO A 134 -18.38 4.70 -3.46
CA PRO A 134 -18.12 3.54 -4.32
C PRO A 134 -16.67 3.04 -4.21
N VAL A 135 -16.45 1.77 -4.56
CA VAL A 135 -15.11 1.13 -4.51
C VAL A 135 -14.12 1.85 -5.42
N GLU A 136 -14.59 2.35 -6.55
CA GLU A 136 -13.78 3.11 -7.51
C GLU A 136 -13.21 4.40 -6.89
N VAL A 137 -13.99 5.08 -6.06
CA VAL A 137 -13.54 6.28 -5.32
C VAL A 137 -12.44 5.89 -4.35
N TRP A 138 -12.62 4.81 -3.59
CA TRP A 138 -11.62 4.34 -2.64
C TRP A 138 -10.33 3.89 -3.32
N SER A 139 -10.39 3.30 -4.51
CA SER A 139 -9.19 2.93 -5.28
C SER A 139 -8.36 4.16 -5.68
N ILE A 140 -9.02 5.26 -6.05
CA ILE A 140 -8.35 6.53 -6.35
C ILE A 140 -7.75 7.14 -5.07
N VAL A 141 -8.50 7.12 -3.97
CA VAL A 141 -8.01 7.61 -2.65
C VAL A 141 -6.76 6.85 -2.22
N LYS A 142 -6.75 5.52 -2.35
CA LYS A 142 -5.57 4.69 -2.05
C LYS A 142 -4.36 5.07 -2.92
N LYS A 143 -4.56 5.24 -4.22
CA LYS A 143 -3.49 5.67 -5.14
C LYS A 143 -2.94 7.05 -4.76
N ASN A 144 -3.81 8.01 -4.47
CA ASN A 144 -3.40 9.35 -4.04
C ASN A 144 -2.63 9.31 -2.72
N ALA A 145 -3.04 8.45 -1.78
CA ALA A 145 -2.36 8.25 -0.51
C ALA A 145 -0.93 7.75 -0.69
N LEU A 146 -0.70 6.79 -1.60
CA LEU A 146 0.65 6.30 -1.91
C LEU A 146 1.55 7.40 -2.50
N ILE A 147 1.02 8.17 -3.45
CA ILE A 147 1.75 9.31 -4.05
C ILE A 147 2.11 10.34 -2.97
N LYS A 148 1.15 10.68 -2.10
CA LYS A 148 1.37 11.62 -0.99
C LYS A 148 2.38 11.09 0.02
N SER A 149 2.35 9.80 0.32
CA SER A 149 3.33 9.17 1.21
C SER A 149 4.72 9.22 0.61
N LYS A 150 4.87 8.92 -0.68
CA LYS A 150 6.15 9.04 -1.37
C LYS A 150 6.69 10.48 -1.32
N LYS A 151 5.84 11.46 -1.61
CA LYS A 151 6.20 12.88 -1.48
C LYS A 151 6.66 13.23 -0.06
N ASN A 152 5.96 12.74 0.97
CA ASN A 152 6.33 12.99 2.36
C ASN A 152 7.71 12.42 2.72
N LEU A 153 8.10 11.26 2.19
CA LEU A 153 9.43 10.68 2.42
C LEU A 153 10.55 11.62 1.92
N TYR A 154 10.37 12.23 0.75
CA TYR A 154 11.31 13.22 0.23
C TYR A 154 11.31 14.50 1.07
N GLN A 155 10.13 15.05 1.38
CA GLN A 155 10.01 16.30 2.13
C GLN A 155 10.48 16.20 3.58
N ALA A 156 10.36 15.04 4.20
CA ALA A 156 10.84 14.77 5.55
C ALA A 156 12.35 14.44 5.61
N GLY A 157 13.05 14.41 4.49
CA GLY A 157 14.47 14.08 4.43
C GLY A 157 14.79 12.60 4.69
N ILE A 158 13.78 11.72 4.66
CA ILE A 158 13.99 10.28 4.87
C ILE A 158 14.79 9.68 3.71
N VAL A 159 14.49 10.10 2.49
CA VAL A 159 15.22 9.67 1.29
C VAL A 159 16.68 10.16 1.35
N GLU A 160 16.92 11.42 1.72
CA GLU A 160 18.28 11.95 1.89
C GLU A 160 19.09 11.13 2.90
N ARG A 161 18.48 10.81 4.06
CA ARG A 161 19.12 9.94 5.05
C ARG A 161 19.41 8.53 4.52
N ALA A 162 18.45 7.94 3.79
CA ALA A 162 18.63 6.64 3.17
C ALA A 162 19.80 6.62 2.18
N ARG A 163 20.00 7.68 1.42
CA ARG A 163 21.10 7.81 0.47
C ARG A 163 22.46 7.90 1.17
N VAL A 164 22.53 8.64 2.28
CA VAL A 164 23.76 8.70 3.09
C VAL A 164 24.08 7.31 3.65
N GLU A 165 23.14 6.68 4.33
CA GLU A 165 23.32 5.33 4.91
C GLU A 165 23.62 4.28 3.81
N GLY A 166 22.94 4.38 2.67
CA GLY A 166 23.18 3.51 1.52
C GLY A 166 24.59 3.64 0.94
N ALA A 167 25.08 4.88 0.80
CA ALA A 167 26.44 5.13 0.32
C ALA A 167 27.50 4.58 1.30
N GLU A 168 27.31 4.77 2.60
CA GLU A 168 28.21 4.25 3.63
C GLU A 168 28.22 2.71 3.64
N ASN A 169 27.05 2.08 3.61
CA ASN A 169 26.93 0.63 3.59
C ASN A 169 27.52 0.02 2.31
N LEU A 170 27.28 0.64 1.16
CA LEU A 170 27.86 0.23 -0.11
C LEU A 170 29.38 0.35 -0.09
N GLN A 171 29.93 1.44 0.46
CA GLN A 171 31.36 1.62 0.61
C GLN A 171 31.98 0.49 1.44
N ILE A 172 31.44 0.23 2.64
CA ILE A 172 31.93 -0.83 3.54
C ILE A 172 31.87 -2.21 2.87
N LEU A 173 30.79 -2.49 2.13
CA LEU A 173 30.61 -3.74 1.42
C LEU A 173 31.69 -3.89 0.34
N MET A 174 31.86 -2.88 -0.49
CA MET A 174 32.76 -2.91 -1.64
C MET A 174 34.24 -2.85 -1.25
N GLU A 175 34.62 -2.21 -0.15
CA GLU A 175 35.98 -2.27 0.40
C GLU A 175 36.37 -3.72 0.74
N LYS A 176 35.43 -4.52 1.26
CA LYS A 176 35.66 -5.93 1.52
C LYS A 176 35.78 -6.77 0.25
N VAL A 177 35.01 -6.43 -0.78
CA VAL A 177 35.01 -7.15 -2.06
C VAL A 177 36.31 -6.88 -2.83
N TYR A 178 36.70 -5.62 -2.95
CA TYR A 178 37.87 -5.21 -3.76
C TYR A 178 39.17 -5.26 -2.99
N ASN A 179 39.14 -5.34 -1.67
CA ASN A 179 40.33 -5.23 -0.79
C ASN A 179 41.16 -3.98 -1.11
N LYS A 180 40.51 -2.89 -1.45
CA LYS A 180 41.08 -1.57 -1.78
C LYS A 180 40.20 -0.48 -1.18
N PRO A 181 40.71 0.75 -1.01
CA PRO A 181 39.91 1.89 -0.65
C PRO A 181 38.81 2.12 -1.69
N VAL A 182 37.57 2.29 -1.23
CA VAL A 182 36.41 2.57 -2.07
C VAL A 182 35.88 3.95 -1.73
N LYS A 183 35.48 4.70 -2.74
CA LYS A 183 34.78 5.97 -2.59
C LYS A 183 33.47 5.90 -3.31
N VAL A 184 32.36 6.02 -2.57
CA VAL A 184 31.01 6.15 -3.14
C VAL A 184 30.68 7.63 -3.30
N THR A 185 30.23 8.01 -4.47
CA THR A 185 29.78 9.37 -4.79
C THR A 185 28.28 9.36 -5.02
N ASP A 186 27.55 10.24 -4.34
CA ASP A 186 26.12 10.42 -4.54
C ASP A 186 25.87 11.66 -5.42
N PRO A 187 25.41 11.48 -6.67
CA PRO A 187 25.09 12.59 -7.57
C PRO A 187 23.78 13.31 -7.23
N THR A 188 22.91 12.69 -6.45
CA THR A 188 21.58 13.22 -6.11
C THR A 188 21.27 13.10 -4.61
N PRO A 189 21.97 13.84 -3.74
CA PRO A 189 21.89 13.65 -2.27
C PRO A 189 20.48 13.78 -1.69
N LYS A 190 19.61 14.57 -2.32
CA LYS A 190 18.21 14.74 -1.90
C LYS A 190 17.27 13.69 -2.46
N GLY A 191 17.77 12.81 -3.33
CA GLY A 191 17.05 11.80 -4.06
C GLY A 191 16.92 12.09 -5.55
N ALA A 192 16.92 11.05 -6.37
CA ALA A 192 16.90 11.14 -7.82
C ALA A 192 15.60 11.78 -8.36
N HIS A 193 14.49 11.63 -7.62
CA HIS A 193 13.17 12.16 -7.98
C HIS A 193 12.72 13.34 -7.10
N TYR A 194 13.65 13.98 -6.38
CA TYR A 194 13.31 15.06 -5.44
C TYR A 194 12.53 16.19 -6.10
N ASP A 195 12.93 16.62 -7.31
CA ASP A 195 12.29 17.75 -8.01
C ASP A 195 10.87 17.45 -8.49
N GLU A 196 10.51 16.17 -8.66
CA GLU A 196 9.15 15.75 -8.99
C GLU A 196 8.19 15.86 -7.79
N PHE A 197 8.74 15.83 -6.57
CA PHE A 197 7.99 15.82 -5.30
C PHE A 197 8.14 17.08 -4.45
N LYS A 198 8.78 18.11 -4.98
CA LYS A 198 9.02 19.40 -4.33
C LYS A 198 7.75 20.22 -4.06
#